data_6bef01dea36cb65663b4e66d990a05b2
#
_entry.id   6bef01dea36cb65663b4e66d990a05b2
#
_cell.length_a   1.000
_cell.length_b   1.000
_cell.length_c   1.000
_cell.angle_alpha   90.00
_cell.angle_beta   90.00
_cell.angle_gamma   90.00
#
_symmetry.space_group_name_H-M   'P 1'
#
loop_
_entity.id
_entity.type
_entity.pdbx_description
1 polymer ?
#
loop_
_entity_poly.entity_id
_entity_poly.type
_entity_poly.pdbx_seq_one_letter_code
_entity_poly.pdbx_strand_id
1 'polypeptide(L)'
;MYLWILSILSLVGAQPYIQEAIRISQASYCDQVHDWTCITCDDDATLTNVIENNGERAIVGAYTTNDFLFVAFRGSTNIENWIDNVQFSFTCPYESPNLCVETGFYKVYSSMQEAVTQSLLHLVQYYGIKNVVVTGHSLGAAIATLMAYDLYISNTFDKISLITFGSPRVGNEAFVSDIANKSISSLRITHAYDIVPHVPQEFLKYLHIPHEIWYPEDTNDVVIECNDENMKEDPRCSDSCGPLHCTSVQDHLNYLNVSMGTTGDC
;
A
#
# COMPACT_ATOMS: atom_id res chain seq x y z
N MET A 1 4.70 29.23 34.98
CA MET A 1 3.95 28.08 34.45
C MET A 1 4.30 28.00 32.97
N TYR A 2 5.39 27.29 32.65
CA TYR A 2 5.88 27.16 31.27
C TYR A 2 5.16 25.98 30.64
N LEU A 3 4.31 26.25 29.63
CA LEU A 3 3.77 25.22 28.75
C LEU A 3 4.91 24.67 27.89
N TRP A 4 5.17 23.39 28.05
CA TRP A 4 5.98 22.60 27.12
C TRP A 4 5.13 22.33 25.88
N ILE A 5 5.31 23.14 24.83
CA ILE A 5 4.90 22.77 23.47
C ILE A 5 5.98 21.83 22.98
N LEU A 6 5.79 20.53 23.23
CA LEU A 6 6.58 19.49 22.56
C LEU A 6 6.15 19.52 21.09
N SER A 7 7.07 19.90 20.25
CA SER A 7 6.92 19.91 18.80
C SER A 7 6.63 18.47 18.31
N ILE A 8 5.43 18.24 17.78
CA ILE A 8 4.96 17.00 17.15
C ILE A 8 5.74 16.72 15.84
N LEU A 9 6.67 17.57 15.44
CA LEU A 9 7.47 17.40 14.21
C LEU A 9 8.49 16.25 14.24
N SER A 10 8.60 15.47 15.32
CA SER A 10 9.66 14.46 15.44
C SER A 10 9.27 13.01 15.18
N LEU A 11 7.99 12.68 14.99
CA LEU A 11 7.55 11.29 14.80
C LEU A 11 7.36 10.90 13.32
N VAL A 12 6.94 11.81 12.47
CA VAL A 12 6.82 11.55 11.00
C VAL A 12 8.20 11.44 10.33
N GLY A 13 9.27 11.92 10.98
CA GLY A 13 10.65 11.80 10.48
C GLY A 13 11.29 10.40 10.60
N ALA A 14 10.60 9.42 11.18
CA ALA A 14 11.17 8.09 11.45
C ALA A 14 10.77 7.00 10.43
N GLN A 15 9.84 7.29 9.52
CA GLN A 15 9.46 6.35 8.45
C GLN A 15 10.01 6.84 7.11
N PRO A 16 11.14 6.30 6.66
CA PRO A 16 11.71 6.70 5.37
C PRO A 16 10.76 6.29 4.23
N TYR A 17 10.75 7.07 3.16
CA TYR A 17 10.12 6.77 1.87
C TYR A 17 8.60 7.00 1.74
N ILE A 18 7.90 7.62 2.71
CA ILE A 18 6.45 7.90 2.56
C ILE A 18 6.19 8.84 1.38
N GLN A 19 7.02 9.86 1.20
CA GLN A 19 6.85 10.85 0.14
C GLN A 19 7.12 10.25 -1.25
N GLU A 20 8.14 9.42 -1.36
CA GLU A 20 8.41 8.68 -2.58
C GLU A 20 7.30 7.67 -2.87
N ALA A 21 6.86 6.94 -1.84
CA ALA A 21 5.80 5.93 -1.98
C ALA A 21 4.47 6.54 -2.47
N ILE A 22 4.04 7.71 -1.93
CA ILE A 22 2.79 8.33 -2.40
C ILE A 22 2.91 8.80 -3.85
N ARG A 23 4.06 9.40 -4.24
CA ARG A 23 4.31 9.85 -5.61
C ARG A 23 4.29 8.71 -6.61
N ILE A 24 5.03 7.63 -6.36
CA ILE A 24 5.04 6.46 -7.26
C ILE A 24 3.70 5.72 -7.26
N SER A 25 2.95 5.73 -6.15
CA SER A 25 1.58 5.20 -6.13
C SER A 25 0.65 6.01 -7.04
N GLN A 26 0.72 7.35 -7.00
CA GLN A 26 -0.05 8.20 -7.91
C GLN A 26 0.43 8.04 -9.36
N ALA A 27 1.74 8.03 -9.60
CA ALA A 27 2.31 7.85 -10.94
C ALA A 27 1.80 6.58 -11.62
N SER A 28 1.51 5.52 -10.86
CA SER A 28 0.97 4.27 -11.41
C SER A 28 -0.40 4.43 -12.10
N TYR A 29 -1.17 5.48 -11.79
CA TYR A 29 -2.44 5.79 -12.44
C TYR A 29 -2.28 6.56 -13.76
N CYS A 30 -1.15 7.23 -13.95
CA CYS A 30 -0.92 8.14 -15.06
C CYS A 30 -0.55 7.41 -16.35
N ASP A 31 -1.11 7.83 -17.47
CA ASP A 31 -0.67 7.31 -18.78
C ASP A 31 0.72 7.83 -19.16
N GLN A 32 1.07 9.04 -18.69
CA GLN A 32 2.39 9.65 -18.84
C GLN A 32 3.50 8.89 -18.09
N VAL A 33 3.16 7.88 -17.29
CA VAL A 33 4.13 7.02 -16.61
C VAL A 33 5.03 6.26 -17.60
N HIS A 34 4.53 5.95 -18.80
CA HIS A 34 5.32 5.27 -19.83
C HIS A 34 6.55 6.07 -20.27
N ASP A 35 6.44 7.39 -20.29
CA ASP A 35 7.49 8.33 -20.64
C ASP A 35 8.14 8.99 -19.40
N TRP A 36 7.66 8.65 -18.20
CA TRP A 36 8.06 9.23 -16.92
C TRP A 36 7.96 10.75 -16.88
N THR A 37 6.87 11.30 -17.44
CA THR A 37 6.62 12.76 -17.55
C THR A 37 5.42 13.24 -16.76
N CYS A 38 4.83 12.39 -15.92
CA CYS A 38 3.73 12.76 -15.05
C CYS A 38 4.17 13.74 -13.94
N ILE A 39 3.23 14.53 -13.40
CA ILE A 39 3.52 15.53 -12.35
C ILE A 39 4.15 14.89 -11.11
N THR A 40 3.74 13.67 -10.77
CA THR A 40 4.25 12.90 -9.63
C THR A 40 5.42 11.97 -9.98
N CYS A 41 5.80 11.90 -11.26
CA CYS A 41 7.00 11.20 -11.69
C CYS A 41 8.24 11.96 -11.18
N ASP A 42 8.94 11.36 -10.24
CA ASP A 42 10.06 11.99 -9.54
C ASP A 42 11.32 11.95 -10.40
N ASP A 43 12.02 13.08 -10.53
CA ASP A 43 13.26 13.20 -11.31
C ASP A 43 14.41 12.37 -10.71
N ASP A 44 14.36 12.08 -9.39
CA ASP A 44 15.35 11.25 -8.69
C ASP A 44 15.11 9.74 -8.91
N ALA A 45 13.95 9.37 -9.47
CA ALA A 45 13.59 7.99 -9.76
C ALA A 45 13.87 7.65 -11.23
N THR A 46 14.32 6.41 -11.45
CA THR A 46 14.45 5.83 -12.78
C THR A 46 13.40 4.74 -12.95
N LEU A 47 12.43 4.97 -13.82
CA LEU A 47 11.50 3.93 -14.23
C LEU A 47 12.20 2.92 -15.11
N THR A 48 11.97 1.63 -14.86
CA THR A 48 12.53 0.54 -15.64
C THR A 48 11.47 -0.17 -16.47
N ASN A 49 10.33 -0.49 -15.85
CA ASN A 49 9.26 -1.22 -16.52
C ASN A 49 7.88 -0.70 -16.09
N VAL A 50 6.99 -0.62 -17.08
CA VAL A 50 5.53 -0.58 -16.88
C VAL A 50 4.97 -1.95 -17.27
N ILE A 51 4.36 -2.64 -16.34
CA ILE A 51 3.80 -3.98 -16.53
C ILE A 51 2.29 -3.85 -16.53
N GLU A 52 1.67 -4.23 -17.63
CA GLU A 52 0.21 -4.15 -17.79
C GLU A 52 -0.37 -5.52 -18.13
N ASN A 53 -1.45 -5.88 -17.46
CA ASN A 53 -2.18 -7.12 -17.73
C ASN A 53 -3.68 -6.93 -17.42
N ASN A 54 -4.53 -7.16 -18.41
CA ASN A 54 -5.99 -7.10 -18.29
C ASN A 54 -6.53 -5.79 -17.65
N GLY A 55 -5.89 -4.67 -17.93
CA GLY A 55 -6.27 -3.37 -17.38
C GLY A 55 -5.70 -3.06 -16.01
N GLU A 56 -4.91 -3.95 -15.42
CA GLU A 56 -4.14 -3.70 -14.22
C GLU A 56 -2.73 -3.24 -14.56
N ARG A 57 -2.08 -2.49 -13.67
CA ARG A 57 -0.75 -1.92 -13.92
C ARG A 57 0.14 -2.01 -12.69
N ALA A 58 1.40 -2.35 -12.92
CA ALA A 58 2.48 -2.17 -11.96
C ALA A 58 3.63 -1.39 -12.62
N ILE A 59 4.31 -0.57 -11.83
CA ILE A 59 5.52 0.13 -12.25
C ILE A 59 6.70 -0.29 -11.38
N VAL A 60 7.85 -0.50 -12.00
CA VAL A 60 9.07 -0.97 -11.34
C VAL A 60 10.23 -0.06 -11.72
N GLY A 61 11.02 0.34 -10.73
CA GLY A 61 12.16 1.23 -10.95
C GLY A 61 13.10 1.31 -9.75
N ALA A 62 13.94 2.33 -9.75
CA ALA A 62 14.96 2.54 -8.72
C ALA A 62 15.10 4.01 -8.34
N TYR A 63 15.34 4.27 -7.05
CA TYR A 63 15.90 5.49 -6.49
C TYR A 63 17.37 5.22 -6.15
N THR A 64 18.27 5.46 -7.10
CA THR A 64 19.69 5.10 -6.92
C THR A 64 20.41 5.97 -5.89
N THR A 65 19.99 7.22 -5.72
CA THR A 65 20.50 8.15 -4.70
C THR A 65 20.10 7.76 -3.29
N ASN A 66 18.92 7.15 -3.13
CA ASN A 66 18.34 6.73 -1.86
C ASN A 66 18.56 5.23 -1.56
N ASP A 67 19.23 4.51 -2.48
CA ASP A 67 19.60 3.09 -2.35
C ASP A 67 18.40 2.15 -2.15
N PHE A 68 17.33 2.34 -2.95
CA PHE A 68 16.21 1.38 -2.97
C PHE A 68 15.62 1.18 -4.36
N LEU A 69 15.10 -0.02 -4.59
CA LEU A 69 14.23 -0.35 -5.71
C LEU A 69 12.78 -0.11 -5.31
N PHE A 70 11.90 0.13 -6.28
CA PHE A 70 10.49 0.26 -5.99
C PHE A 70 9.61 -0.59 -6.92
N VAL A 71 8.47 -0.99 -6.39
CA VAL A 71 7.32 -1.43 -7.17
C VAL A 71 6.06 -0.78 -6.63
N ALA A 72 5.27 -0.18 -7.53
CA ALA A 72 3.97 0.36 -7.18
C ALA A 72 2.88 -0.29 -8.05
N PHE A 73 1.79 -0.68 -7.40
CA PHE A 73 0.61 -1.26 -8.06
C PHE A 73 -0.50 -0.23 -8.14
N ARG A 74 -1.08 -0.09 -9.32
CA ARG A 74 -2.24 0.76 -9.54
C ARG A 74 -3.47 0.14 -8.91
N GLY A 75 -4.30 0.96 -8.28
CA GLY A 75 -5.62 0.57 -7.82
C GLY A 75 -6.67 0.64 -8.94
N SER A 76 -7.93 0.42 -8.56
CA SER A 76 -9.05 0.53 -9.50
C SER A 76 -9.19 1.94 -10.03
N THR A 77 -9.42 2.07 -11.34
CA THR A 77 -9.73 3.35 -11.99
C THR A 77 -11.20 3.76 -11.82
N ASN A 78 -12.05 2.86 -11.32
CA ASN A 78 -13.45 3.10 -11.00
C ASN A 78 -13.77 2.49 -9.63
N ILE A 79 -13.46 3.24 -8.60
CA ILE A 79 -13.57 2.77 -7.20
C ILE A 79 -15.02 2.53 -6.77
N GLU A 80 -15.98 3.36 -7.20
CA GLU A 80 -17.40 3.19 -6.88
C GLU A 80 -17.92 1.85 -7.40
N ASN A 81 -17.68 1.57 -8.68
CA ASN A 81 -18.06 0.29 -9.27
C ASN A 81 -17.37 -0.90 -8.62
N TRP A 82 -16.13 -0.73 -8.18
CA TRP A 82 -15.40 -1.78 -7.47
C TRP A 82 -16.06 -2.07 -6.11
N ILE A 83 -16.36 -1.05 -5.31
CA ILE A 83 -17.03 -1.20 -4.01
C ILE A 83 -18.38 -1.88 -4.15
N ASP A 84 -19.17 -1.46 -5.14
CA ASP A 84 -20.54 -1.97 -5.35
C ASP A 84 -20.58 -3.42 -5.84
N ASN A 85 -19.56 -3.88 -6.57
CA ASN A 85 -19.58 -5.18 -7.22
C ASN A 85 -18.62 -6.21 -6.61
N VAL A 86 -17.78 -5.83 -5.65
CA VAL A 86 -16.82 -6.76 -5.07
C VAL A 86 -17.51 -7.84 -4.25
N GLN A 87 -17.16 -9.10 -4.54
CA GLN A 87 -17.60 -10.28 -3.80
C GLN A 87 -16.40 -10.90 -3.12
N PHE A 88 -16.33 -10.78 -1.81
CA PHE A 88 -15.20 -11.26 -1.04
C PHE A 88 -15.25 -12.76 -0.79
N SER A 89 -14.17 -13.44 -1.11
CA SER A 89 -13.99 -14.86 -0.83
C SER A 89 -12.52 -15.16 -0.56
N PHE A 90 -12.25 -16.18 0.23
CA PHE A 90 -10.89 -16.63 0.52
C PHE A 90 -10.34 -17.61 -0.51
N THR A 91 -9.07 -17.40 -0.86
CA THR A 91 -8.20 -18.43 -1.45
C THR A 91 -6.97 -18.60 -0.54
N CYS A 92 -6.42 -19.82 -0.48
CA CYS A 92 -5.29 -20.15 0.39
C CYS A 92 -4.13 -20.69 -0.46
N PRO A 93 -3.39 -19.79 -1.14
CA PRO A 93 -2.42 -20.19 -2.16
C PRO A 93 -1.06 -20.62 -1.61
N TYR A 94 -0.82 -20.38 -0.33
CA TYR A 94 0.46 -20.65 0.32
C TYR A 94 0.55 -22.10 0.83
N GLU A 95 1.77 -22.58 1.09
CA GLU A 95 2.00 -23.96 1.57
C GLU A 95 1.21 -24.30 2.84
N SER A 96 1.04 -23.33 3.74
CA SER A 96 0.17 -23.47 4.90
C SER A 96 -1.31 -23.30 4.49
N PRO A 97 -2.15 -24.33 4.65
CA PRO A 97 -3.55 -24.26 4.20
C PRO A 97 -4.43 -23.27 4.97
N ASN A 98 -3.89 -22.67 6.02
CA ASN A 98 -4.59 -21.67 6.83
C ASN A 98 -4.26 -20.22 6.43
N LEU A 99 -3.23 -20.01 5.61
CA LEU A 99 -2.85 -18.67 5.13
C LEU A 99 -3.74 -18.31 3.93
N CYS A 100 -4.83 -17.63 4.21
CA CYS A 100 -5.83 -17.29 3.20
C CYS A 100 -5.92 -15.79 2.99
N VAL A 101 -6.05 -15.41 1.73
CA VAL A 101 -6.15 -14.02 1.26
C VAL A 101 -7.39 -13.83 0.40
N GLU A 102 -7.76 -12.59 0.12
CA GLU A 102 -8.91 -12.31 -0.73
C GLU A 102 -8.64 -12.78 -2.18
N THR A 103 -9.60 -13.52 -2.74
CA THR A 103 -9.47 -14.21 -4.03
C THR A 103 -9.24 -13.27 -5.20
N GLY A 104 -9.95 -12.14 -5.24
CA GLY A 104 -9.84 -11.16 -6.31
C GLY A 104 -8.46 -10.48 -6.29
N PHE A 105 -7.98 -10.10 -5.10
CA PHE A 105 -6.65 -9.51 -4.94
C PHE A 105 -5.56 -10.48 -5.37
N TYR A 106 -5.67 -11.74 -4.93
CA TYR A 106 -4.71 -12.77 -5.33
C TYR A 106 -4.72 -13.04 -6.82
N LYS A 107 -5.90 -13.03 -7.46
CA LYS A 107 -6.02 -13.20 -8.91
C LYS A 107 -5.33 -12.10 -9.70
N VAL A 108 -5.52 -10.85 -9.29
CA VAL A 108 -4.83 -9.71 -9.92
C VAL A 108 -3.33 -9.81 -9.67
N TYR A 109 -2.92 -10.01 -8.42
CA TYR A 109 -1.52 -10.18 -8.03
C TYR A 109 -0.82 -11.28 -8.85
N SER A 110 -1.37 -12.48 -8.88
CA SER A 110 -0.78 -13.64 -9.56
C SER A 110 -0.63 -13.44 -11.08
N SER A 111 -1.44 -12.58 -11.67
CA SER A 111 -1.36 -12.26 -13.11
C SER A 111 -0.15 -11.39 -13.48
N MET A 112 0.47 -10.71 -12.51
CA MET A 112 1.62 -9.81 -12.71
C MET A 112 2.87 -10.23 -11.95
N GLN A 113 2.74 -11.13 -10.98
CA GLN A 113 3.80 -11.54 -10.04
C GLN A 113 5.11 -11.88 -10.73
N GLU A 114 5.06 -12.77 -11.73
CA GLU A 114 6.25 -13.24 -12.44
C GLU A 114 6.99 -12.07 -13.13
N ALA A 115 6.27 -11.23 -13.88
CA ALA A 115 6.86 -10.13 -14.61
C ALA A 115 7.48 -9.06 -13.68
N VAL A 116 6.79 -8.76 -12.56
CA VAL A 116 7.29 -7.84 -11.54
C VAL A 116 8.54 -8.40 -10.88
N THR A 117 8.51 -9.68 -10.48
CA THR A 117 9.66 -10.34 -9.85
C THR A 117 10.88 -10.32 -10.76
N GLN A 118 10.72 -10.67 -12.04
CA GLN A 118 11.83 -10.66 -13.00
C GLN A 118 12.41 -9.25 -13.21
N SER A 119 11.54 -8.22 -13.25
CA SER A 119 11.99 -6.83 -13.34
C SER A 119 12.81 -6.40 -12.12
N LEU A 120 12.35 -6.74 -10.90
CA LEU A 120 13.09 -6.45 -9.69
C LEU A 120 14.43 -7.19 -9.63
N LEU A 121 14.46 -8.49 -9.99
CA LEU A 121 15.70 -9.28 -10.03
C LEU A 121 16.71 -8.72 -11.03
N HIS A 122 16.23 -8.24 -12.19
CA HIS A 122 17.09 -7.55 -13.16
C HIS A 122 17.73 -6.29 -12.55
N LEU A 123 16.94 -5.48 -11.82
CA LEU A 123 17.46 -4.28 -11.15
C LEU A 123 18.44 -4.60 -10.03
N VAL A 124 18.19 -5.65 -9.24
CA VAL A 124 19.15 -6.15 -8.24
C VAL A 124 20.48 -6.51 -8.91
N GLN A 125 20.42 -7.20 -10.04
CA GLN A 125 21.64 -7.56 -10.79
C GLN A 125 22.35 -6.34 -11.37
N TYR A 126 21.60 -5.34 -11.84
CA TYR A 126 22.16 -4.17 -12.52
C TYR A 126 22.75 -3.15 -11.55
N TYR A 127 22.02 -2.82 -10.45
CA TYR A 127 22.42 -1.80 -9.48
C TYR A 127 23.10 -2.36 -8.24
N GLY A 128 22.94 -3.64 -7.92
CA GLY A 128 23.40 -4.22 -6.65
C GLY A 128 22.51 -3.84 -5.44
N ILE A 129 21.42 -3.11 -5.67
CA ILE A 129 20.52 -2.63 -4.61
C ILE A 129 19.59 -3.78 -4.19
N LYS A 130 19.51 -4.03 -2.86
CA LYS A 130 18.66 -5.07 -2.26
C LYS A 130 17.63 -4.54 -1.28
N ASN A 131 17.48 -3.22 -1.17
CA ASN A 131 16.39 -2.58 -0.46
C ASN A 131 15.25 -2.37 -1.43
N VAL A 132 14.02 -2.71 -1.05
CA VAL A 132 12.85 -2.52 -1.91
C VAL A 132 11.71 -1.85 -1.16
N VAL A 133 11.09 -0.86 -1.79
CA VAL A 133 9.83 -0.23 -1.37
C VAL A 133 8.71 -0.80 -2.23
N VAL A 134 7.74 -1.42 -1.58
CA VAL A 134 6.53 -1.97 -2.21
C VAL A 134 5.37 -1.10 -1.79
N THR A 135 4.63 -0.57 -2.75
CA THR A 135 3.57 0.40 -2.46
C THR A 135 2.37 0.28 -3.40
N GLY A 136 1.30 0.93 -3.03
CA GLY A 136 0.10 1.06 -3.82
C GLY A 136 -1.01 1.74 -3.04
N HIS A 137 -2.03 2.17 -3.76
CA HIS A 137 -3.24 2.77 -3.24
C HIS A 137 -4.45 1.89 -3.57
N SER A 138 -5.43 1.80 -2.64
CA SER A 138 -6.67 1.06 -2.89
C SER A 138 -6.43 -0.43 -3.17
N LEU A 139 -7.00 -1.00 -4.23
CA LEU A 139 -6.70 -2.35 -4.72
C LEU A 139 -5.19 -2.57 -4.89
N GLY A 140 -4.44 -1.56 -5.38
CA GLY A 140 -2.98 -1.64 -5.52
C GLY A 140 -2.26 -1.85 -4.20
N ALA A 141 -2.78 -1.32 -3.09
CA ALA A 141 -2.26 -1.55 -1.74
C ALA A 141 -2.42 -3.02 -1.29
N ALA A 142 -3.55 -3.64 -1.63
CA ALA A 142 -3.76 -5.06 -1.37
C ALA A 142 -2.77 -5.94 -2.15
N ILE A 143 -2.56 -5.62 -3.43
CA ILE A 143 -1.61 -6.33 -4.30
C ILE A 143 -0.17 -6.12 -3.79
N ALA A 144 0.18 -4.91 -3.37
CA ALA A 144 1.47 -4.58 -2.77
C ALA A 144 1.75 -5.42 -1.50
N THR A 145 0.73 -5.65 -0.68
CA THR A 145 0.83 -6.50 0.52
C THR A 145 1.19 -7.95 0.16
N LEU A 146 0.56 -8.52 -0.86
CA LEU A 146 0.88 -9.86 -1.35
C LEU A 146 2.28 -9.94 -1.94
N MET A 147 2.68 -8.91 -2.71
CA MET A 147 4.03 -8.85 -3.29
C MET A 147 5.10 -8.76 -2.20
N ALA A 148 4.93 -7.91 -1.19
CA ALA A 148 5.89 -7.79 -0.10
C ALA A 148 6.07 -9.10 0.67
N TYR A 149 4.98 -9.84 0.87
CA TYR A 149 5.01 -11.17 1.48
C TYR A 149 5.84 -12.17 0.66
N ASP A 150 5.61 -12.25 -0.64
CA ASP A 150 6.33 -13.18 -1.53
C ASP A 150 7.80 -12.79 -1.71
N LEU A 151 8.11 -11.49 -1.77
CA LEU A 151 9.51 -11.03 -1.80
C LEU A 151 10.26 -11.42 -0.51
N TYR A 152 9.59 -11.39 0.63
CA TYR A 152 10.18 -11.87 1.88
C TYR A 152 10.46 -13.39 1.84
N ILE A 153 9.50 -14.18 1.37
CA ILE A 153 9.68 -15.64 1.24
C ILE A 153 10.81 -15.98 0.28
N SER A 154 10.99 -15.21 -0.80
CA SER A 154 12.05 -15.43 -1.78
C SER A 154 13.47 -15.22 -1.20
N ASN A 155 13.58 -14.53 -0.07
CA ASN A 155 14.84 -14.21 0.61
C ASN A 155 15.89 -13.52 -0.29
N THR A 156 15.40 -12.74 -1.27
CA THR A 156 16.24 -12.04 -2.25
C THR A 156 16.66 -10.65 -1.77
N PHE A 157 15.79 -10.01 -0.99
CA PHE A 157 15.95 -8.63 -0.53
C PHE A 157 16.40 -8.57 0.92
N ASP A 158 17.33 -7.66 1.21
CA ASP A 158 17.86 -7.45 2.56
C ASP A 158 16.89 -6.63 3.42
N LYS A 159 16.15 -5.71 2.77
CA LYS A 159 15.13 -4.88 3.43
C LYS A 159 13.91 -4.72 2.53
N ILE A 160 12.74 -4.97 3.10
CA ILE A 160 11.45 -4.76 2.45
C ILE A 160 10.66 -3.75 3.25
N SER A 161 10.27 -2.64 2.61
CA SER A 161 9.39 -1.61 3.16
C SER A 161 8.06 -1.65 2.41
N LEU A 162 6.98 -1.97 3.10
CA LEU A 162 5.62 -1.97 2.56
C LEU A 162 4.90 -0.71 3.06
N ILE A 163 4.59 0.21 2.16
CA ILE A 163 3.90 1.47 2.47
C ILE A 163 2.63 1.53 1.63
N THR A 164 1.47 1.54 2.27
CA THR A 164 0.18 1.45 1.57
C THR A 164 -0.72 2.63 1.92
N PHE A 165 -1.56 3.03 0.97
CA PHE A 165 -2.51 4.13 1.10
C PHE A 165 -3.93 3.60 0.83
N GLY A 166 -4.86 3.82 1.78
CA GLY A 166 -6.24 3.36 1.65
C GLY A 166 -6.37 1.86 1.37
N SER A 167 -5.55 1.04 2.02
CA SER A 167 -5.56 -0.41 1.82
C SER A 167 -6.84 -1.05 2.34
N PRO A 168 -7.51 -1.92 1.58
CA PRO A 168 -8.51 -2.82 2.14
C PRO A 168 -7.86 -3.89 3.02
N ARG A 169 -8.66 -4.64 3.77
CA ARG A 169 -8.21 -5.84 4.51
C ARG A 169 -7.88 -6.95 3.53
N VAL A 170 -6.69 -7.54 3.63
CA VAL A 170 -6.16 -8.44 2.58
C VAL A 170 -6.36 -9.91 2.87
N GLY A 171 -6.29 -10.32 4.13
CA GLY A 171 -6.30 -11.74 4.46
C GLY A 171 -6.93 -12.05 5.81
N ASN A 172 -6.93 -13.35 6.14
CA ASN A 172 -7.43 -13.82 7.42
C ASN A 172 -6.38 -13.63 8.54
N GLU A 173 -6.78 -13.89 9.78
CA GLU A 173 -5.94 -13.77 10.97
C GLU A 173 -4.61 -14.54 10.83
N ALA A 174 -4.64 -15.74 10.24
CA ALA A 174 -3.42 -16.52 10.06
C ALA A 174 -2.43 -15.84 9.11
N PHE A 175 -2.91 -15.28 7.98
CA PHE A 175 -2.06 -14.54 7.04
C PHE A 175 -1.50 -13.27 7.67
N VAL A 176 -2.36 -12.48 8.34
CA VAL A 176 -1.98 -11.22 8.98
C VAL A 176 -0.97 -11.48 10.12
N SER A 177 -1.19 -12.51 10.93
CA SER A 177 -0.26 -12.91 11.98
C SER A 177 1.09 -13.38 11.40
N ASP A 178 1.06 -14.12 10.29
CA ASP A 178 2.28 -14.59 9.67
C ASP A 178 3.10 -13.45 9.06
N ILE A 179 2.48 -12.54 8.30
CA ILE A 179 3.18 -11.38 7.73
C ILE A 179 3.71 -10.43 8.83
N ALA A 180 2.97 -10.22 9.91
CA ALA A 180 3.38 -9.38 11.04
C ALA A 180 4.62 -9.92 11.77
N ASN A 181 4.84 -11.24 11.71
CA ASN A 181 6.02 -11.89 12.29
C ASN A 181 7.24 -11.89 11.34
N LYS A 182 7.11 -11.33 10.13
CA LYS A 182 8.22 -11.20 9.17
C LYS A 182 8.98 -9.90 9.39
N SER A 183 10.22 -9.87 8.95
CA SER A 183 11.03 -8.63 8.95
C SER A 183 10.66 -7.72 7.77
N ILE A 184 9.36 -7.45 7.62
CA ILE A 184 8.81 -6.48 6.66
C ILE A 184 8.47 -5.22 7.45
N SER A 185 9.06 -4.09 7.08
CA SER A 185 8.68 -2.79 7.64
C SER A 185 7.37 -2.34 7.01
N SER A 186 6.25 -2.65 7.64
CA SER A 186 4.92 -2.32 7.10
C SER A 186 4.37 -1.04 7.70
N LEU A 187 3.68 -0.26 6.86
CA LEU A 187 2.98 0.95 7.24
C LEU A 187 1.72 1.10 6.38
N ARG A 188 0.57 1.15 7.04
CA ARG A 188 -0.72 1.50 6.40
C ARG A 188 -1.05 2.95 6.69
N ILE A 189 -1.26 3.72 5.63
CA ILE A 189 -1.71 5.11 5.76
C ILE A 189 -3.19 5.15 5.42
N THR A 190 -3.98 5.70 6.34
CA THR A 190 -5.44 5.87 6.22
C THR A 190 -5.80 7.34 6.36
N HIS A 191 -6.92 7.76 5.76
CA HIS A 191 -7.31 9.15 5.69
C HIS A 191 -8.80 9.33 6.03
N ALA A 192 -9.06 10.25 6.92
CA ALA A 192 -10.38 10.76 7.29
C ALA A 192 -11.45 9.66 7.41
N TYR A 193 -12.49 9.72 6.58
CA TYR A 193 -13.62 8.79 6.55
C TYR A 193 -13.57 7.85 5.34
N ASP A 194 -12.39 7.53 4.83
CA ASP A 194 -12.19 6.61 3.71
C ASP A 194 -12.92 5.28 3.93
N ILE A 195 -13.76 4.88 2.96
CA ILE A 195 -14.54 3.64 3.03
C ILE A 195 -13.69 2.38 2.84
N VAL A 196 -12.61 2.45 2.06
CA VAL A 196 -11.89 1.25 1.58
C VAL A 196 -11.15 0.50 2.69
N PRO A 197 -10.53 1.14 3.70
CA PRO A 197 -9.97 0.41 4.85
C PRO A 197 -11.00 -0.42 5.62
N HIS A 198 -12.30 -0.15 5.47
CA HIS A 198 -13.36 -0.87 6.17
C HIS A 198 -13.91 -2.07 5.40
N VAL A 199 -13.36 -2.38 4.22
CA VAL A 199 -13.74 -3.54 3.42
C VAL A 199 -12.53 -4.45 3.14
N PRO A 200 -12.75 -5.79 3.05
CA PRO A 200 -13.90 -6.55 3.53
C PRO A 200 -14.15 -6.33 5.03
N GLN A 201 -15.39 -6.48 5.46
CA GLN A 201 -15.74 -6.27 6.87
C GLN A 201 -15.11 -7.34 7.77
N GLU A 202 -14.73 -6.96 9.00
CA GLU A 202 -14.12 -7.88 9.99
C GLU A 202 -14.98 -9.12 10.31
N PHE A 203 -16.30 -8.99 10.30
CA PHE A 203 -17.17 -10.14 10.54
C PHE A 203 -17.05 -11.24 9.47
N LEU A 204 -16.49 -10.92 8.29
CA LEU A 204 -16.11 -11.86 7.25
C LEU A 204 -14.74 -12.50 7.51
N LYS A 205 -14.10 -12.18 8.66
CA LYS A 205 -12.79 -12.70 9.09
C LYS A 205 -11.60 -12.18 8.29
N TYR A 206 -11.72 -11.02 7.67
CA TYR A 206 -10.59 -10.29 7.12
C TYR A 206 -10.03 -9.33 8.17
N LEU A 207 -8.71 -9.19 8.19
CA LEU A 207 -7.99 -8.30 9.09
C LEU A 207 -6.95 -7.46 8.34
N HIS A 208 -6.58 -6.35 8.94
CA HIS A 208 -5.46 -5.53 8.51
C HIS A 208 -4.12 -6.05 9.04
N ILE A 209 -3.06 -5.83 8.26
CA ILE A 209 -1.69 -5.90 8.79
C ILE A 209 -1.48 -4.76 9.79
N PRO A 210 -0.67 -4.95 10.85
CA PRO A 210 -0.47 -3.94 11.90
C PRO A 210 0.27 -2.70 11.38
N HIS A 211 0.37 -1.68 12.23
CA HIS A 211 1.00 -0.38 12.03
C HIS A 211 0.21 0.55 11.09
N GLU A 212 -0.71 1.26 11.68
CA GLU A 212 -1.51 2.28 11.02
C GLU A 212 -1.03 3.69 11.38
N ILE A 213 -0.96 4.56 10.37
CA ILE A 213 -0.93 6.02 10.54
C ILE A 213 -2.22 6.58 9.95
N TRP A 214 -3.04 7.14 10.81
CA TRP A 214 -4.31 7.76 10.42
C TRP A 214 -4.21 9.28 10.41
N TYR A 215 -4.64 9.87 9.32
CA TYR A 215 -4.83 11.30 9.13
C TYR A 215 -6.32 11.60 9.22
N PRO A 216 -6.85 12.04 10.38
CA PRO A 216 -8.29 12.21 10.60
C PRO A 216 -8.89 13.42 9.89
N GLU A 217 -8.05 14.32 9.37
CA GLU A 217 -8.44 15.58 8.75
C GLU A 217 -7.63 15.85 7.45
N ASP A 218 -8.22 16.63 6.54
CA ASP A 218 -7.57 17.01 5.26
C ASP A 218 -6.32 17.88 5.43
N THR A 219 -6.12 18.48 6.58
CA THR A 219 -4.98 19.43 6.81
C THR A 219 -3.64 18.74 6.95
N ASN A 220 -3.61 17.43 7.18
CA ASN A 220 -2.43 16.63 7.55
C ASN A 220 -1.69 17.16 8.83
N ASP A 221 -2.31 18.05 9.59
CA ASP A 221 -1.72 18.62 10.80
C ASP A 221 -1.85 17.69 12.01
N VAL A 222 -2.86 16.82 11.98
CA VAL A 222 -3.12 15.82 13.01
C VAL A 222 -2.77 14.45 12.45
N VAL A 223 -1.92 13.73 13.16
CA VAL A 223 -1.48 12.37 12.80
C VAL A 223 -1.62 11.49 14.02
N ILE A 224 -2.29 10.36 13.85
CA ILE A 224 -2.47 9.36 14.90
C ILE A 224 -1.79 8.08 14.45
N GLU A 225 -0.77 7.65 15.19
CA GLU A 225 -0.07 6.39 14.98
C GLU A 225 -0.69 5.33 15.91
N CYS A 226 -1.10 4.21 15.32
CA CYS A 226 -1.68 3.08 16.01
C CYS A 226 -0.89 1.81 15.74
N ASN A 227 -0.67 1.09 16.82
CA ASN A 227 -0.12 -0.26 16.76
C ASN A 227 -1.26 -1.22 17.08
N ASP A 228 -1.66 -2.00 16.09
CA ASP A 228 -2.72 -2.98 16.22
C ASP A 228 -2.26 -4.13 17.13
N GLU A 229 -2.48 -3.97 18.44
CA GLU A 229 -2.08 -4.94 19.43
C GLU A 229 -2.96 -6.20 19.32
N ASN A 230 -2.31 -7.36 19.34
CA ASN A 230 -3.00 -8.67 19.29
C ASN A 230 -3.89 -8.87 18.05
N MET A 231 -3.49 -8.35 16.90
CA MET A 231 -4.22 -8.46 15.62
C MET A 231 -5.63 -7.86 15.66
N LYS A 232 -5.88 -6.92 16.54
CA LYS A 232 -7.10 -6.12 16.56
C LYS A 232 -6.80 -4.71 16.12
N GLU A 233 -7.66 -4.20 15.25
CA GLU A 233 -7.57 -2.82 14.81
C GLU A 233 -7.75 -1.87 16.00
N ASP A 234 -6.94 -0.83 16.05
CA ASP A 234 -6.94 0.10 17.16
C ASP A 234 -8.13 1.09 17.01
N PRO A 235 -9.10 1.08 17.94
CA PRO A 235 -10.27 1.96 17.86
C PRO A 235 -9.93 3.46 18.02
N ARG A 236 -8.66 3.83 18.17
CA ARG A 236 -8.19 5.22 18.16
C ARG A 236 -7.83 5.72 16.77
N CYS A 237 -7.63 4.82 15.81
CA CYS A 237 -7.33 5.12 14.40
C CYS A 237 -8.59 5.08 13.53
N SER A 238 -8.46 4.71 12.26
CA SER A 238 -9.56 4.75 11.31
C SER A 238 -10.79 3.93 11.75
N ASP A 239 -10.58 2.83 12.52
CA ASP A 239 -11.69 2.04 13.07
C ASP A 239 -12.57 2.80 14.06
N SER A 240 -12.11 3.96 14.57
CA SER A 240 -12.90 4.86 15.45
C SER A 240 -14.20 5.33 14.83
N CYS A 241 -14.28 5.42 13.51
CA CYS A 241 -15.47 5.97 12.84
C CYS A 241 -16.54 4.92 12.51
N GLY A 242 -16.20 3.64 12.58
CA GLY A 242 -17.13 2.53 12.37
C GLY A 242 -17.78 2.51 10.97
N PRO A 243 -18.37 1.38 10.58
CA PRO A 243 -18.80 1.12 9.20
C PRO A 243 -19.97 1.97 8.70
N LEU A 244 -20.65 2.71 9.59
CA LEU A 244 -21.76 3.59 9.20
C LEU A 244 -21.31 5.05 8.95
N HIS A 245 -20.11 5.41 9.35
CA HIS A 245 -19.58 6.77 9.24
C HIS A 245 -18.41 6.86 8.24
N CYS A 246 -17.57 5.85 8.15
CA CYS A 246 -16.50 5.76 7.13
C CYS A 246 -17.09 5.31 5.79
N THR A 247 -17.62 6.25 5.03
CA THR A 247 -18.30 5.99 3.76
C THR A 247 -17.85 6.92 2.64
N SER A 248 -16.76 7.65 2.84
CA SER A 248 -16.29 8.66 1.90
C SER A 248 -15.41 8.03 0.82
N VAL A 249 -15.87 8.10 -0.42
CA VAL A 249 -15.03 7.84 -1.61
C VAL A 249 -14.11 9.03 -1.89
N GLN A 250 -14.54 10.25 -1.53
CA GLN A 250 -13.72 11.44 -1.74
C GLN A 250 -12.45 11.40 -0.89
N ASP A 251 -12.54 10.98 0.37
CA ASP A 251 -11.38 10.85 1.25
C ASP A 251 -10.46 9.71 0.79
N HIS A 252 -11.04 8.67 0.16
CA HIS A 252 -10.26 7.63 -0.51
C HIS A 252 -9.40 8.16 -1.66
N LEU A 253 -9.85 9.18 -2.35
CA LEU A 253 -9.15 9.75 -3.49
C LEU A 253 -8.18 10.89 -3.12
N ASN A 254 -7.91 11.11 -1.83
CA ASN A 254 -6.96 12.12 -1.38
C ASN A 254 -6.09 11.58 -0.25
N TYR A 255 -4.80 11.52 -0.46
CA TYR A 255 -3.83 11.08 0.53
C TYR A 255 -2.64 12.03 0.55
N LEU A 256 -2.32 12.61 1.71
CA LEU A 256 -1.19 13.53 1.92
C LEU A 256 -1.19 14.71 0.91
N ASN A 257 -2.37 15.24 0.59
CA ASN A 257 -2.59 16.28 -0.44
C ASN A 257 -2.24 15.83 -1.87
N VAL A 258 -2.18 14.53 -2.12
CA VAL A 258 -2.02 13.96 -3.46
C VAL A 258 -3.36 13.35 -3.89
N SER A 259 -3.87 13.78 -5.03
CA SER A 259 -5.07 13.21 -5.65
C SER A 259 -4.77 11.83 -6.19
N MET A 260 -5.52 10.82 -5.75
CA MET A 260 -5.31 9.42 -6.10
C MET A 260 -6.39 8.91 -7.06
N GLY A 261 -6.07 7.90 -7.85
CA GLY A 261 -7.07 7.19 -8.65
C GLY A 261 -7.56 7.92 -9.90
N THR A 262 -7.07 9.10 -10.18
CA THR A 262 -7.47 9.88 -11.36
C THR A 262 -6.30 10.06 -12.33
N THR A 263 -6.62 10.01 -13.63
CA THR A 263 -5.65 10.37 -14.69
C THR A 263 -5.56 11.89 -14.88
N GLY A 264 -6.43 12.67 -14.20
CA GLY A 264 -6.56 14.11 -14.41
C GLY A 264 -5.46 14.96 -13.77
N ASP A 265 -4.78 14.45 -12.75
CA ASP A 265 -3.72 15.14 -12.03
C ASP A 265 -2.32 14.59 -12.42
N CYS A 266 -2.22 14.09 -13.61
CA CYS A 266 -1.01 13.57 -14.21
C CYS A 266 -0.28 14.60 -15.05
#